data_849d47fd55027d49f646835e821e3670
#
_entry.id   849d47fd55027d49f646835e821e3670
#
_cell.length_a   1.000
_cell.length_b   1.000
_cell.length_c   1.000
_cell.angle_alpha   90.00
_cell.angle_beta   90.00
_cell.angle_gamma   90.00
#
_symmetry.space_group_name_H-M   'P 1'
#
loop_
_entity.id
_entity.type
_entity.pdbx_description
1 polymer ?
#
loop_
_entity_poly.entity_id
_entity_poly.type
_entity_poly.pdbx_seq_one_letter_code
_entity_poly.pdbx_strand_id
1 'polypeptide(L)'
;MIKQTLACLLGLALSTTTYAATPATAATSTVVYEEIKSIPLSWSHRKGLRFGYNYVNQGADKTALNDDPRLSSPHMFAIGFEMNQKMAGGDWLDILFIQNGTISGLEQSLIIPSANVLVGFEINNALQIAVGANVAPVDPADDGNYIHLVTAVGWTQQAGSLSVPLHLVFIPDVNDYWRCAVTTGVNW
;
A
#
# COMPACT_ATOMS: atom_id res chain seq x y z
N MET A 1 -11.17 32.37 -11.99
CA MET A 1 -10.33 31.42 -11.24
C MET A 1 -11.26 30.37 -10.65
N ILE A 2 -11.41 29.25 -11.33
CA ILE A 2 -12.40 28.20 -11.00
C ILE A 2 -11.62 27.09 -10.32
N LYS A 3 -11.88 26.91 -9.01
CA LYS A 3 -11.39 25.76 -8.23
C LYS A 3 -12.22 24.55 -8.66
N GLN A 4 -11.62 23.64 -9.39
CA GLN A 4 -12.21 22.33 -9.65
C GLN A 4 -11.84 21.38 -8.51
N THR A 5 -12.76 21.22 -7.59
CA THR A 5 -12.73 20.20 -6.56
C THR A 5 -13.19 18.89 -7.21
N LEU A 6 -12.27 17.96 -7.46
CA LEU A 6 -12.59 16.62 -7.93
C LEU A 6 -13.07 15.79 -6.72
N ALA A 7 -14.37 15.79 -6.48
CA ALA A 7 -14.99 14.91 -5.50
C ALA A 7 -15.18 13.53 -6.12
N CYS A 8 -14.36 12.57 -5.70
CA CYS A 8 -14.55 11.16 -6.01
C CYS A 8 -15.64 10.60 -5.08
N LEU A 9 -16.91 10.70 -5.50
CA LEU A 9 -18.05 10.10 -4.83
C LEU A 9 -18.12 8.61 -5.17
N LEU A 10 -17.66 7.77 -4.24
CA LEU A 10 -17.99 6.35 -4.24
C LEU A 10 -19.42 6.20 -3.73
N GLY A 11 -20.40 6.20 -4.64
CA GLY A 11 -21.81 5.96 -4.33
C GLY A 11 -22.06 4.47 -4.03
N LEU A 12 -22.11 4.11 -2.75
CA LEU A 12 -22.70 2.84 -2.32
C LEU A 12 -24.22 2.97 -2.43
N ALA A 13 -24.83 2.41 -3.47
CA ALA A 13 -26.27 2.24 -3.57
C ALA A 13 -26.69 1.08 -2.65
N LEU A 14 -27.18 1.41 -1.47
CA LEU A 14 -27.91 0.48 -0.60
C LEU A 14 -29.35 0.32 -1.14
N SER A 15 -29.58 -0.75 -1.88
CA SER A 15 -30.95 -1.16 -2.22
C SER A 15 -31.59 -1.86 -1.03
N THR A 16 -32.50 -1.18 -0.36
CA THR A 16 -33.38 -1.77 0.67
C THR A 16 -34.50 -2.55 0.00
N THR A 17 -34.39 -3.85 -0.07
CA THR A 17 -35.50 -4.77 -0.40
C THR A 17 -36.30 -5.03 0.88
N THR A 18 -37.51 -4.47 0.95
CA THR A 18 -38.49 -4.80 1.97
C THR A 18 -39.10 -6.17 1.67
N TYR A 19 -38.73 -7.18 2.48
CA TYR A 19 -39.39 -8.47 2.45
C TYR A 19 -40.62 -8.43 3.36
N ALA A 20 -41.79 -8.76 2.80
CA ALA A 20 -43.00 -9.01 3.56
C ALA A 20 -42.82 -10.31 4.39
N ALA A 21 -42.95 -10.22 5.70
CA ALA A 21 -42.80 -11.32 6.60
C ALA A 21 -44.04 -12.24 6.49
N THR A 22 -43.86 -13.46 6.00
CA THR A 22 -44.78 -14.56 6.17
C THR A 22 -44.53 -15.17 7.56
N PRO A 23 -45.58 -15.47 8.36
CA PRO A 23 -45.36 -16.06 9.70
C PRO A 23 -44.76 -17.45 9.55
N ALA A 24 -43.51 -17.60 9.95
CA ALA A 24 -42.80 -18.85 9.94
C ALA A 24 -43.18 -19.65 11.19
N THR A 25 -43.67 -20.87 10.97
CA THR A 25 -43.75 -21.95 11.96
C THR A 25 -42.39 -22.15 12.61
N ALA A 26 -42.33 -22.11 13.95
CA ALA A 26 -41.11 -22.27 14.70
C ALA A 26 -40.48 -23.66 14.44
N ALA A 27 -39.58 -23.76 13.50
CA ALA A 27 -38.66 -24.87 13.39
C ALA A 27 -37.56 -24.66 14.40
N THR A 28 -37.45 -25.58 15.37
CA THR A 28 -36.31 -25.62 16.30
C THR A 28 -35.05 -25.88 15.48
N SER A 29 -34.34 -24.79 15.13
CA SER A 29 -33.03 -24.91 14.47
C SER A 29 -32.04 -25.38 15.51
N THR A 30 -31.63 -26.63 15.44
CA THR A 30 -30.43 -27.13 16.10
C THR A 30 -29.25 -26.37 15.47
N VAL A 31 -28.72 -25.39 16.19
CA VAL A 31 -27.49 -24.70 15.77
C VAL A 31 -26.39 -25.75 15.88
N VAL A 32 -26.03 -26.36 14.75
CA VAL A 32 -24.83 -27.18 14.65
C VAL A 32 -23.69 -26.20 14.72
N TYR A 33 -23.03 -26.11 15.86
CA TYR A 33 -21.72 -25.43 15.95
C TYR A 33 -20.74 -26.29 15.16
N GLU A 34 -20.52 -25.98 13.88
CA GLU A 34 -19.33 -26.49 13.22
C GLU A 34 -18.12 -26.01 14.06
N GLU A 35 -17.38 -26.99 14.55
CA GLU A 35 -16.14 -26.75 15.26
C GLU A 35 -15.28 -25.86 14.36
N ILE A 36 -15.03 -24.61 14.78
CA ILE A 36 -14.17 -23.69 14.04
C ILE A 36 -12.79 -24.34 14.04
N LYS A 37 -12.51 -25.06 12.95
CA LYS A 37 -11.23 -25.68 12.73
C LYS A 37 -10.20 -24.58 12.75
N SER A 38 -9.39 -24.53 13.81
CA SER A 38 -8.34 -23.53 13.92
C SER A 38 -7.49 -23.55 12.66
N ILE A 39 -7.57 -22.50 11.87
CA ILE A 39 -6.73 -22.35 10.67
C ILE A 39 -5.29 -22.28 11.18
N PRO A 40 -4.42 -23.24 10.83
CA PRO A 40 -3.04 -23.17 11.27
C PRO A 40 -2.44 -21.88 10.71
N LEU A 41 -1.88 -21.04 11.60
CA LEU A 41 -1.20 -19.83 11.23
C LEU A 41 0.06 -20.22 10.44
N SER A 42 -0.05 -20.30 9.12
CA SER A 42 1.09 -20.60 8.28
C SER A 42 1.83 -19.30 7.98
N TRP A 43 2.99 -19.15 8.59
CA TRP A 43 3.90 -18.04 8.30
C TRP A 43 4.68 -18.35 7.03
N SER A 44 4.40 -17.62 5.97
CA SER A 44 5.20 -17.66 4.75
C SER A 44 5.95 -16.34 4.62
N HIS A 45 7.25 -16.43 4.36
CA HIS A 45 8.12 -15.27 4.16
C HIS A 45 8.56 -15.21 2.71
N ARG A 46 8.31 -14.10 2.06
CA ARG A 46 8.87 -13.77 0.75
C ARG A 46 9.83 -12.58 0.93
N LYS A 47 10.99 -12.67 0.32
CA LYS A 47 12.00 -11.60 0.30
C LYS A 47 12.27 -11.23 -1.14
N GLY A 48 12.61 -9.99 -1.39
CA GLY A 48 12.92 -9.64 -2.75
C GLY A 48 13.55 -8.28 -2.95
N LEU A 49 14.10 -8.11 -4.13
CA LEU A 49 14.59 -6.82 -4.60
C LEU A 49 13.44 -6.01 -5.19
N ARG A 50 13.51 -4.70 -4.99
CA ARG A 50 12.58 -3.73 -5.54
C ARG A 50 13.31 -2.71 -6.38
N PHE A 51 12.69 -2.36 -7.50
CA PHE A 51 13.07 -1.26 -8.37
C PHE A 51 11.84 -0.38 -8.52
N GLY A 52 12.01 0.90 -8.50
CA GLY A 52 10.89 1.81 -8.56
C GLY A 52 11.21 3.14 -9.19
N TYR A 53 10.14 3.84 -9.49
CA TYR A 53 10.16 5.21 -9.95
C TYR A 53 9.25 6.03 -9.06
N ASN A 54 9.82 7.05 -8.43
CA ASN A 54 9.15 7.92 -7.48
C ASN A 54 8.91 9.28 -8.13
N TYR A 55 7.75 9.84 -7.84
CA TYR A 55 7.42 11.23 -8.11
C TYR A 55 7.06 11.92 -6.81
N VAL A 56 7.66 13.09 -6.58
CA VAL A 56 7.36 13.96 -5.45
C VAL A 56 6.67 15.22 -5.96
N ASN A 57 5.45 15.48 -5.51
CA ASN A 57 4.79 16.74 -5.81
C ASN A 57 5.49 17.89 -5.08
N GLN A 58 5.74 18.99 -5.79
CA GLN A 58 6.50 20.13 -5.27
C GLN A 58 5.64 21.18 -4.55
N GLY A 59 4.34 20.90 -4.36
CA GLY A 59 3.40 21.88 -3.85
C GLY A 59 3.18 23.09 -4.80
N ALA A 60 2.32 24.00 -4.36
CA ALA A 60 1.99 25.20 -5.16
C ALA A 60 3.15 26.17 -5.28
N ASP A 61 4.04 26.22 -4.30
CA ASP A 61 5.09 27.23 -4.18
C ASP A 61 6.44 26.80 -4.77
N LYS A 62 6.58 25.52 -5.19
CA LYS A 62 7.82 24.95 -5.77
C LYS A 62 9.09 25.20 -4.93
N THR A 63 8.94 25.60 -3.68
CA THR A 63 10.07 26.05 -2.85
C THR A 63 10.82 24.90 -2.23
N ALA A 64 10.16 23.79 -1.91
CA ALA A 64 10.78 22.68 -1.21
C ALA A 64 11.92 21.99 -1.97
N LEU A 65 11.85 21.94 -3.31
CA LEU A 65 12.96 21.43 -4.13
C LEU A 65 13.99 22.52 -4.46
N ASN A 66 13.59 23.79 -4.37
CA ASN A 66 14.52 24.92 -4.60
C ASN A 66 15.42 25.19 -3.39
N ASP A 67 15.03 24.76 -2.20
CA ASP A 67 15.81 24.95 -0.97
C ASP A 67 16.93 23.92 -0.81
N ASP A 68 16.82 22.74 -1.44
CA ASP A 68 17.95 21.83 -1.59
C ASP A 68 18.49 21.89 -3.03
N PRO A 69 19.60 22.63 -3.25
CA PRO A 69 20.19 22.79 -4.58
C PRO A 69 20.68 21.48 -5.21
N ARG A 70 20.64 20.38 -4.44
CA ARG A 70 21.01 19.04 -4.92
C ARG A 70 19.86 18.32 -5.58
N LEU A 71 18.61 18.65 -5.25
CA LEU A 71 17.40 18.06 -5.84
C LEU A 71 17.05 18.79 -7.15
N SER A 72 17.51 18.25 -8.27
CA SER A 72 17.30 18.87 -9.60
C SER A 72 15.99 18.45 -10.27
N SER A 73 15.33 17.39 -9.80
CA SER A 73 14.12 16.83 -10.41
C SER A 73 13.18 16.21 -9.37
N PRO A 74 11.85 16.35 -9.55
CA PRO A 74 10.86 15.67 -8.72
C PRO A 74 10.78 14.16 -8.99
N HIS A 75 11.47 13.70 -10.01
CA HIS A 75 11.47 12.33 -10.49
C HIS A 75 12.72 11.61 -10.00
N MET A 76 12.55 10.47 -9.34
CA MET A 76 13.66 9.71 -8.78
C MET A 76 13.52 8.23 -9.04
N PHE A 77 14.62 7.61 -9.43
CA PHE A 77 14.71 6.16 -9.45
C PHE A 77 14.95 5.64 -8.03
N ALA A 78 14.34 4.50 -7.71
CA ALA A 78 14.51 3.84 -6.42
C ALA A 78 14.96 2.40 -6.59
N ILE A 79 15.82 1.97 -5.68
CA ILE A 79 16.21 0.57 -5.52
C ILE A 79 16.05 0.19 -4.05
N GLY A 80 15.61 -1.03 -3.78
CA GLY A 80 15.38 -1.44 -2.41
C GLY A 80 15.23 -2.94 -2.22
N PHE A 81 14.86 -3.27 -1.00
CA PHE A 81 14.60 -4.62 -0.55
C PHE A 81 13.25 -4.66 0.15
N GLU A 82 12.49 -5.73 -0.07
CA GLU A 82 11.20 -5.97 0.58
C GLU A 82 11.18 -7.33 1.26
N MET A 83 10.54 -7.36 2.41
CA MET A 83 10.16 -8.55 3.11
C MET A 83 8.64 -8.55 3.30
N ASN A 84 7.99 -9.58 2.78
CA ASN A 84 6.54 -9.75 2.84
C ASN A 84 6.24 -11.02 3.62
N GLN A 85 5.50 -10.88 4.72
CA GLN A 85 5.13 -11.97 5.61
C GLN A 85 3.62 -12.19 5.53
N LYS A 86 3.20 -13.40 5.17
CA LYS A 86 1.82 -13.82 5.33
C LYS A 86 1.61 -14.22 6.78
N MET A 87 0.78 -13.48 7.49
CA MET A 87 0.53 -13.69 8.92
C MET A 87 -0.62 -14.64 9.18
N ALA A 88 -1.64 -14.60 8.37
CA ALA A 88 -2.81 -15.46 8.45
C ALA A 88 -3.48 -15.48 7.09
N GLY A 89 -4.15 -16.58 6.76
CA GLY A 89 -4.84 -16.64 5.49
C GLY A 89 -5.67 -17.89 5.32
N GLY A 90 -6.50 -17.86 4.31
CA GLY A 90 -7.33 -18.94 3.83
C GLY A 90 -7.09 -19.20 2.35
N ASP A 91 -8.07 -19.79 1.70
CA ASP A 91 -7.93 -20.17 0.29
C ASP A 91 -7.85 -18.97 -0.66
N TRP A 92 -8.47 -17.84 -0.30
CA TRP A 92 -8.60 -16.69 -1.19
C TRP A 92 -8.14 -15.35 -0.60
N LEU A 93 -7.94 -15.27 0.73
CA LEU A 93 -7.57 -14.03 1.43
C LEU A 93 -6.45 -14.30 2.44
N ASP A 94 -5.35 -13.57 2.31
CA ASP A 94 -4.24 -13.57 3.26
C ASP A 94 -4.08 -12.19 3.91
N ILE A 95 -3.67 -12.16 5.17
CA ILE A 95 -3.22 -10.95 5.84
C ILE A 95 -1.71 -10.85 5.66
N LEU A 96 -1.26 -9.69 5.19
CA LEU A 96 0.15 -9.41 4.91
C LEU A 96 0.73 -8.42 5.90
N PHE A 97 1.98 -8.64 6.25
CA PHE A 97 2.85 -7.66 6.87
C PHE A 97 4.03 -7.40 5.94
N ILE A 98 4.11 -6.18 5.41
CA ILE A 98 5.08 -5.79 4.39
C ILE A 98 6.05 -4.80 5.02
N GLN A 99 7.34 -5.09 4.87
CA GLN A 99 8.43 -4.20 5.28
C GLN A 99 9.31 -3.98 4.05
N ASN A 100 9.57 -2.73 3.72
CA ASN A 100 10.53 -2.44 2.67
C ASN A 100 11.43 -1.27 3.05
N GLY A 101 12.66 -1.32 2.55
CA GLY A 101 13.63 -0.25 2.61
C GLY A 101 14.09 0.08 1.21
N THR A 102 14.10 1.36 0.87
CA THR A 102 14.50 1.85 -0.44
C THR A 102 15.48 3.01 -0.34
N ILE A 103 16.29 3.15 -1.38
CA ILE A 103 17.17 4.30 -1.59
C ILE A 103 16.75 4.92 -2.92
N SER A 104 16.55 6.22 -2.94
CA SER A 104 16.15 7.00 -4.12
C SER A 104 17.13 8.11 -4.41
N GLY A 105 17.10 8.67 -5.63
CA GLY A 105 17.85 9.88 -6.01
C GLY A 105 19.28 9.62 -6.48
N LEU A 106 19.69 8.37 -6.69
CA LEU A 106 21.04 8.02 -7.11
C LEU A 106 21.41 8.67 -8.45
N GLU A 107 20.46 8.84 -9.36
CA GLU A 107 20.65 9.54 -10.65
C GLU A 107 20.89 11.04 -10.50
N GLN A 108 20.57 11.60 -9.34
CA GLN A 108 20.82 12.99 -8.97
C GLN A 108 22.00 13.14 -8.02
N SER A 109 22.80 12.08 -7.86
CA SER A 109 23.92 12.02 -6.90
C SER A 109 23.48 12.21 -5.45
N LEU A 110 22.24 11.85 -5.12
CA LEU A 110 21.67 11.89 -3.78
C LEU A 110 21.37 10.48 -3.27
N ILE A 111 21.42 10.34 -1.96
CA ILE A 111 21.02 9.13 -1.25
C ILE A 111 19.88 9.52 -0.31
N ILE A 112 18.66 9.21 -0.71
CA ILE A 112 17.46 9.45 0.08
C ILE A 112 16.92 8.09 0.54
N PRO A 113 17.24 7.65 1.76
CA PRO A 113 16.71 6.42 2.30
C PRO A 113 15.24 6.60 2.69
N SER A 114 14.46 5.53 2.56
CA SER A 114 13.06 5.48 2.98
C SER A 114 12.73 4.07 3.44
N ALA A 115 11.90 3.95 4.46
CA ALA A 115 11.41 2.67 4.93
C ALA A 115 9.89 2.71 5.05
N ASN A 116 9.23 1.61 4.69
CA ASN A 116 7.80 1.44 4.84
C ASN A 116 7.49 0.19 5.66
N VAL A 117 6.49 0.31 6.52
CA VAL A 117 5.89 -0.79 7.25
C VAL A 117 4.39 -0.75 7.00
N LEU A 118 3.84 -1.79 6.37
CA LEU A 118 2.43 -1.84 5.97
C LEU A 118 1.79 -3.14 6.45
N VAL A 119 0.51 -3.03 6.74
CA VAL A 119 -0.40 -4.17 6.94
C VAL A 119 -1.43 -4.14 5.82
N GLY A 120 -1.74 -5.29 5.28
CA GLY A 120 -2.63 -5.37 4.14
C GLY A 120 -3.26 -6.74 3.94
N PHE A 121 -3.89 -6.87 2.79
CA PHE A 121 -4.55 -8.08 2.34
C PHE A 121 -4.01 -8.49 0.98
N GLU A 122 -3.87 -9.80 0.78
CA GLU A 122 -3.63 -10.40 -0.54
C GLU A 122 -4.83 -11.25 -0.91
N ILE A 123 -5.42 -10.98 -2.06
CA ILE A 123 -6.60 -11.66 -2.57
C ILE A 123 -6.18 -12.57 -3.72
N ASN A 124 -6.55 -13.85 -3.65
CA ASN A 124 -6.25 -14.88 -4.66
C ASN A 124 -4.75 -14.98 -5.00
N ASN A 125 -3.86 -14.74 -4.02
CA ASN A 125 -2.40 -14.73 -4.20
C ASN A 125 -1.90 -13.73 -5.28
N ALA A 126 -2.66 -12.71 -5.59
CA ALA A 126 -2.37 -11.77 -6.67
C ALA A 126 -2.58 -10.30 -6.29
N LEU A 127 -3.81 -9.90 -6.00
CA LEU A 127 -4.14 -8.51 -5.70
C LEU A 127 -3.77 -8.18 -4.26
N GLN A 128 -3.00 -7.12 -4.06
CA GLN A 128 -2.58 -6.65 -2.74
C GLN A 128 -3.09 -5.24 -2.49
N ILE A 129 -3.59 -5.00 -1.29
CA ILE A 129 -4.01 -3.69 -0.80
C ILE A 129 -3.45 -3.53 0.60
N ALA A 130 -2.69 -2.47 0.84
CA ALA A 130 -2.02 -2.27 2.12
C ALA A 130 -2.02 -0.79 2.55
N VAL A 131 -1.93 -0.58 3.86
CA VAL A 131 -1.81 0.73 4.49
C VAL A 131 -0.79 0.64 5.62
N GLY A 132 -0.07 1.73 5.87
CA GLY A 132 0.94 1.73 6.91
C GLY A 132 1.64 3.06 7.10
N ALA A 133 2.88 2.99 7.57
CA ALA A 133 3.73 4.15 7.82
C ALA A 133 4.96 4.13 6.89
N ASN A 134 5.27 5.29 6.35
CA ASN A 134 6.52 5.60 5.66
C ASN A 134 7.39 6.44 6.58
N VAL A 135 8.66 6.12 6.66
CA VAL A 135 9.68 6.92 7.33
C VAL A 135 10.72 7.32 6.30
N ALA A 136 10.93 8.62 6.15
CA ALA A 136 11.98 9.17 5.30
C ALA A 136 12.67 10.33 6.03
N PRO A 137 14.01 10.39 6.05
CA PRO A 137 14.75 11.44 6.76
C PRO A 137 14.74 12.79 6.02
N VAL A 138 14.19 12.84 4.81
CA VAL A 138 13.99 14.06 4.05
C VAL A 138 12.55 14.48 4.21
N ASP A 139 12.37 15.62 4.83
CA ASP A 139 11.09 16.27 5.00
C ASP A 139 11.00 17.42 3.99
N PRO A 140 10.22 17.28 2.90
CA PRO A 140 10.12 18.32 1.89
C PRO A 140 9.36 19.56 2.37
N ALA A 141 8.59 19.46 3.46
CA ALA A 141 7.84 20.58 4.03
C ALA A 141 8.60 21.32 5.12
N ASP A 142 9.75 20.78 5.56
CA ASP A 142 10.58 21.30 6.68
C ASP A 142 9.76 21.54 7.97
N ASP A 143 8.70 20.74 8.15
CA ASP A 143 7.82 20.78 9.32
C ASP A 143 8.25 19.83 10.43
N GLY A 144 9.35 19.10 10.24
CA GLY A 144 9.90 18.12 11.17
C GLY A 144 9.14 16.79 11.20
N ASN A 145 8.23 16.54 10.25
CA ASN A 145 7.47 15.33 10.19
C ASN A 145 8.13 14.29 9.26
N TYR A 146 8.79 13.30 9.85
CA TYR A 146 9.48 12.22 9.14
C TYR A 146 8.62 10.98 8.94
N ILE A 147 7.40 10.94 9.48
CA ILE A 147 6.51 9.79 9.43
C ILE A 147 5.23 10.18 8.71
N HIS A 148 4.95 9.50 7.61
CA HIS A 148 3.78 9.75 6.79
C HIS A 148 2.91 8.49 6.66
N LEU A 149 1.62 8.68 6.45
CA LEU A 149 0.73 7.60 6.03
C LEU A 149 1.18 7.10 4.65
N VAL A 150 1.17 5.80 4.44
CA VAL A 150 1.41 5.19 3.12
C VAL A 150 0.30 4.22 2.79
N THR A 151 -0.14 4.25 1.54
CA THR A 151 -1.08 3.28 0.98
C THR A 151 -0.45 2.62 -0.25
N ALA A 152 -0.74 1.35 -0.46
CA ALA A 152 -0.24 0.61 -1.60
C ALA A 152 -1.33 -0.29 -2.19
N VAL A 153 -1.37 -0.33 -3.51
CA VAL A 153 -2.16 -1.30 -4.28
C VAL A 153 -1.21 -2.01 -5.23
N GLY A 154 -1.30 -3.32 -5.31
CA GLY A 154 -0.38 -4.08 -6.13
C GLY A 154 -0.98 -5.33 -6.73
N TRP A 155 -0.29 -5.83 -7.73
CA TRP A 155 -0.55 -7.10 -8.36
C TRP A 155 0.72 -7.94 -8.39
N THR A 156 0.62 -9.19 -7.95
CA THR A 156 1.75 -10.12 -7.92
C THR A 156 1.51 -11.25 -8.91
N GLN A 157 2.41 -11.40 -9.86
CA GLN A 157 2.43 -12.53 -10.79
C GLN A 157 3.35 -13.61 -10.26
N GLN A 158 2.85 -14.84 -10.15
CA GLN A 158 3.65 -16.00 -9.76
C GLN A 158 4.35 -16.59 -10.98
N ALA A 159 5.64 -16.89 -10.86
CA ALA A 159 6.49 -17.50 -11.88
C ALA A 159 7.32 -18.64 -11.25
N GLY A 160 6.70 -19.79 -11.07
CA GLY A 160 7.30 -20.93 -10.36
C GLY A 160 7.55 -20.61 -8.87
N SER A 161 8.79 -20.69 -8.42
CA SER A 161 9.19 -20.34 -7.05
C SER A 161 9.39 -18.83 -6.84
N LEU A 162 9.38 -18.05 -7.91
CA LEU A 162 9.55 -16.61 -7.87
C LEU A 162 8.20 -15.92 -8.00
N SER A 163 8.11 -14.71 -7.48
CA SER A 163 6.98 -13.82 -7.70
C SER A 163 7.44 -12.45 -8.14
N VAL A 164 6.72 -11.87 -9.11
CA VAL A 164 7.00 -10.55 -9.67
C VAL A 164 5.85 -9.63 -9.27
N PRO A 165 6.03 -8.79 -8.26
CA PRO A 165 5.03 -7.82 -7.86
C PRO A 165 5.16 -6.53 -8.68
N LEU A 166 4.02 -5.88 -8.87
CA LEU A 166 3.90 -4.51 -9.37
C LEU A 166 3.04 -3.74 -8.37
N HIS A 167 3.59 -2.71 -7.74
CA HIS A 167 2.88 -1.91 -6.75
C HIS A 167 2.79 -0.45 -7.18
N LEU A 168 1.64 0.15 -6.95
CA LEU A 168 1.45 1.59 -6.92
C LEU A 168 1.38 2.01 -5.45
N VAL A 169 2.28 2.88 -5.06
CA VAL A 169 2.40 3.39 -3.68
C VAL A 169 2.02 4.86 -3.68
N PHE A 170 1.23 5.28 -2.71
CA PHE A 170 0.84 6.66 -2.53
C PHE A 170 1.05 7.08 -1.08
N ILE A 171 1.72 8.21 -0.90
CA ILE A 171 2.02 8.82 0.38
C ILE A 171 1.40 10.22 0.36
N PRO A 172 0.19 10.37 0.95
CA PRO A 172 -0.43 11.68 1.08
C PRO A 172 0.35 12.55 2.05
N ASP A 173 0.32 13.84 1.80
CA ASP A 173 0.87 14.86 2.68
C ASP A 173 -0.14 16.00 2.85
N VAL A 174 -0.26 16.53 4.06
CA VAL A 174 -1.21 17.60 4.39
C VAL A 174 -0.78 18.96 3.85
N ASN A 175 0.51 19.11 3.52
CA ASN A 175 1.10 20.34 3.01
C ASN A 175 1.28 20.31 1.48
N ASP A 176 0.50 19.49 0.77
CA ASP A 176 0.53 19.32 -0.69
C ASP A 176 1.82 18.70 -1.27
N TYR A 177 2.70 18.13 -0.43
CA TYR A 177 3.93 17.43 -0.86
C TYR A 177 3.72 15.91 -1.02
N TRP A 178 2.57 15.50 -1.54
CA TRP A 178 2.29 14.08 -1.74
C TRP A 178 3.31 13.42 -2.67
N ARG A 179 3.54 12.14 -2.44
CA ARG A 179 4.46 11.32 -3.21
C ARG A 179 3.75 10.12 -3.80
N CYS A 180 4.10 9.73 -5.00
CA CYS A 180 3.66 8.46 -5.57
C CYS A 180 4.84 7.68 -6.16
N ALA A 181 4.73 6.36 -6.15
CA ALA A 181 5.75 5.49 -6.70
C ALA A 181 5.11 4.31 -7.43
N VAL A 182 5.74 3.91 -8.52
CA VAL A 182 5.49 2.62 -9.14
C VAL A 182 6.71 1.76 -8.89
N THR A 183 6.51 0.59 -8.29
CA THR A 183 7.60 -0.32 -7.95
C THR A 183 7.33 -1.71 -8.49
N THR A 184 8.39 -2.37 -8.94
CA THR A 184 8.37 -3.78 -9.34
C THR A 184 9.59 -4.47 -8.77
N GLY A 185 9.66 -5.78 -8.90
CA GLY A 185 10.80 -6.53 -8.40
C GLY A 185 10.67 -8.04 -8.55
N VAL A 186 11.47 -8.75 -7.79
CA VAL A 186 11.45 -10.22 -7.76
C VAL A 186 11.52 -10.66 -6.30
N ASN A 187 10.55 -11.48 -5.88
CA ASN A 187 10.54 -12.13 -4.57
C ASN A 187 10.80 -13.62 -4.73
N TRP A 188 11.53 -14.20 -3.73
CA TRP A 188 11.84 -15.62 -3.59
C TRP A 188 11.57 -16.13 -2.18
#